data_f29f8f02a995fb39725a5cc45cc4e5d9
#
_entry.id   f29f8f02a995fb39725a5cc45cc4e5d9
#
_cell.length_a   1.000
_cell.length_b   1.000
_cell.length_c   1.000
_cell.angle_alpha   90.00
_cell.angle_beta   90.00
_cell.angle_gamma   90.00
#
_symmetry.space_group_name_H-M   'P 1'
#
loop_
_entity.id
_entity.type
_entity.pdbx_description
1 polymer ?
#
loop_
_entity_poly.entity_id
_entity_poly.type
_entity_poly.pdbx_seq_one_letter_code
_entity_poly.pdbx_strand_id
1 'polypeptide(L)'
;MSKKDTIQNPIIKLYKSTDLYNIDDVLYALRQKGLRGSINLSGHKVRNGEEYIELRNISFIANKDFIIDAPEYPELVSQQWYVDNYEPKITWQIPKVLDILAKNPDSRHAIISLYCPDDELDKDDMICTMYISLRLDELPENCKVLTYTVHMRSSDIREYRSDIRFHKRVRHSLALALSELLKRPVIEGNIIWYADSLQCWDKDWKYLGNSI
;
A
#
# COMPACT_ATOMS: atom_id res chain seq x y z
N MET A 1 30.81 -22.42 -24.06
CA MET A 1 30.57 -21.08 -23.49
C MET A 1 29.09 -20.98 -23.23
N SER A 2 28.67 -21.14 -21.98
CA SER A 2 27.29 -21.10 -21.54
C SER A 2 26.84 -19.63 -21.56
N LYS A 3 25.78 -19.32 -22.33
CA LYS A 3 25.07 -18.05 -22.22
C LYS A 3 24.47 -18.01 -20.80
N LYS A 4 25.03 -17.19 -19.93
CA LYS A 4 24.38 -16.76 -18.72
C LYS A 4 23.14 -15.96 -19.17
N ASP A 5 21.97 -16.57 -19.08
CA ASP A 5 20.71 -15.84 -19.16
C ASP A 5 20.71 -14.86 -18.00
N THR A 6 21.03 -13.61 -18.34
CA THR A 6 20.86 -12.49 -17.42
C THR A 6 19.37 -12.41 -17.20
N ILE A 7 18.90 -12.85 -16.04
CA ILE A 7 17.54 -12.62 -15.56
C ILE A 7 17.38 -11.09 -15.57
N GLN A 8 16.85 -10.56 -16.66
CA GLN A 8 16.45 -9.16 -16.69
C GLN A 8 15.32 -9.03 -15.67
N ASN A 9 15.65 -8.43 -14.55
CA ASN A 9 14.67 -8.14 -13.52
C ASN A 9 13.52 -7.36 -14.18
N PRO A 10 12.31 -7.93 -14.32
CA PRO A 10 11.19 -7.29 -15.01
C PRO A 10 10.82 -5.96 -14.39
N ILE A 11 11.22 -5.73 -13.16
CA ILE A 11 10.98 -4.52 -12.37
C ILE A 11 11.73 -3.31 -12.95
N ILE A 12 12.91 -3.49 -13.55
CA ILE A 12 13.69 -2.36 -14.09
C ILE A 12 12.98 -1.66 -15.27
N LYS A 13 12.13 -2.38 -16.00
CA LYS A 13 11.29 -1.77 -17.04
C LYS A 13 10.13 -0.93 -16.48
N LEU A 14 9.67 -1.24 -15.28
CA LEU A 14 8.57 -0.54 -14.61
C LEU A 14 8.94 0.87 -14.14
N TYR A 15 10.23 1.10 -13.83
CA TYR A 15 10.70 2.40 -13.31
C TYR A 15 11.05 3.45 -14.37
N LYS A 16 11.03 3.13 -15.65
CA LYS A 16 11.32 4.09 -16.72
C LYS A 16 10.11 4.84 -17.27
N SER A 17 8.92 4.46 -16.87
CA SER A 17 7.69 5.11 -17.31
C SER A 17 7.17 6.01 -16.20
N THR A 18 6.79 7.23 -16.55
CA THR A 18 6.02 8.13 -15.69
C THR A 18 4.59 7.63 -15.46
N ASP A 19 4.23 6.53 -16.12
CA ASP A 19 2.91 5.93 -16.02
C ASP A 19 2.87 4.99 -14.82
N LEU A 20 2.15 5.40 -13.80
CA LEU A 20 1.84 4.55 -12.67
C LEU A 20 0.82 3.50 -13.14
N TYR A 21 1.14 2.23 -12.91
CA TYR A 21 0.27 1.11 -13.25
C TYR A 21 -1.03 1.19 -12.46
N ASN A 22 -2.11 0.74 -13.07
CA ASN A 22 -3.33 0.45 -12.33
C ASN A 22 -3.22 -0.95 -11.68
N ILE A 23 -4.13 -1.26 -10.77
CA ILE A 23 -4.09 -2.55 -10.05
C ILE A 23 -4.31 -3.74 -10.98
N ASP A 24 -5.07 -3.58 -12.07
CA ASP A 24 -5.34 -4.67 -13.01
C ASP A 24 -4.07 -5.10 -13.75
N ASP A 25 -3.22 -4.12 -14.15
CA ASP A 25 -1.91 -4.40 -14.75
C ASP A 25 -0.98 -5.12 -13.77
N VAL A 26 -1.05 -4.76 -12.50
CA VAL A 26 -0.26 -5.38 -11.44
C VAL A 26 -0.67 -6.83 -11.23
N LEU A 27 -1.96 -7.13 -11.23
CA LEU A 27 -2.46 -8.49 -11.08
C LEU A 27 -2.12 -9.35 -12.29
N TYR A 28 -2.24 -8.79 -13.48
CA TYR A 28 -1.77 -9.47 -14.68
C TYR A 28 -0.29 -9.81 -14.59
N ALA A 29 0.54 -8.84 -14.15
CA ALA A 29 1.97 -9.07 -13.96
C ALA A 29 2.26 -10.13 -12.89
N LEU A 30 1.51 -10.14 -11.79
CA LEU A 30 1.64 -11.14 -10.72
C LEU A 30 1.37 -12.56 -11.24
N ARG A 31 0.30 -12.74 -12.02
CA ARG A 31 -0.04 -14.02 -12.64
C ARG A 31 1.00 -14.52 -13.64
N GLN A 32 1.54 -13.61 -14.45
CA GLN A 32 2.43 -13.99 -15.57
C GLN A 32 3.89 -14.07 -15.17
N LYS A 33 4.32 -13.29 -14.18
CA LYS A 33 5.74 -13.06 -13.88
C LYS A 33 6.08 -13.16 -12.39
N GLY A 34 5.09 -13.45 -11.53
CA GLY A 34 5.32 -13.58 -10.10
C GLY A 34 6.32 -14.68 -9.78
N LEU A 35 7.19 -14.41 -8.84
CA LEU A 35 8.14 -15.39 -8.31
C LEU A 35 7.39 -16.34 -7.38
N ARG A 36 7.56 -17.65 -7.58
CA ARG A 36 6.98 -18.65 -6.70
C ARG A 36 7.86 -18.84 -5.47
N GLY A 37 7.23 -19.00 -4.33
CA GLY A 37 7.89 -19.29 -3.08
C GLY A 37 7.01 -20.15 -2.18
N SER A 38 7.58 -20.67 -1.12
CA SER A 38 6.84 -21.37 -0.06
C SER A 38 7.37 -20.93 1.30
N ILE A 39 6.50 -20.82 2.27
CA ILE A 39 6.91 -20.54 3.65
C ILE A 39 7.08 -21.87 4.38
N ASN A 40 8.33 -22.22 4.66
CA ASN A 40 8.72 -23.35 5.52
C ASN A 40 9.24 -22.87 6.88
N LEU A 41 8.65 -21.84 7.44
CA LEU A 41 9.06 -21.34 8.74
C LEU A 41 8.33 -22.09 9.83
N SER A 42 9.10 -22.87 10.60
CA SER A 42 8.66 -23.46 11.86
C SER A 42 8.25 -22.34 12.83
N GLY A 43 7.01 -21.93 12.81
CA GLY A 43 6.50 -20.83 13.65
C GLY A 43 5.35 -20.06 13.03
N HIS A 44 5.22 -20.01 11.72
CA HIS A 44 4.08 -19.35 11.08
C HIS A 44 2.83 -20.23 11.18
N LYS A 45 2.06 -20.04 12.24
CA LYS A 45 0.87 -20.88 12.55
C LYS A 45 -0.23 -20.84 11.50
N VAL A 46 -0.29 -19.77 10.70
CA VAL A 46 -1.42 -19.50 9.79
C VAL A 46 -1.16 -19.97 8.36
N ARG A 47 0.10 -20.00 7.90
CA ARG A 47 0.44 -20.23 6.48
C ARG A 47 1.62 -21.18 6.27
N ASN A 48 1.91 -22.04 7.25
CA ASN A 48 3.00 -22.99 7.15
C ASN A 48 2.72 -24.02 6.05
N GLY A 49 3.61 -24.09 5.06
CA GLY A 49 3.50 -24.99 3.92
C GLY A 49 2.63 -24.48 2.76
N GLU A 50 2.04 -23.29 2.84
CA GLU A 50 1.35 -22.67 1.70
C GLU A 50 2.37 -22.12 0.69
N GLU A 51 2.08 -22.30 -0.59
CA GLU A 51 2.82 -21.69 -1.68
C GLU A 51 2.26 -20.30 -1.98
N TYR A 52 3.10 -19.42 -2.48
CA TYR A 52 2.72 -18.09 -2.93
C TYR A 52 3.47 -17.68 -4.18
N ILE A 53 2.92 -16.69 -4.86
CA ILE A 53 3.60 -15.93 -5.89
C ILE A 53 3.74 -14.49 -5.44
N GLU A 54 4.86 -13.85 -5.78
CA GLU A 54 5.10 -12.46 -5.41
C GLU A 54 5.69 -11.62 -6.54
N LEU A 55 5.37 -10.35 -6.51
CA LEU A 55 6.12 -9.29 -7.18
C LEU A 55 6.87 -8.49 -6.13
N ARG A 56 8.12 -8.15 -6.41
CA ARG A 56 8.97 -7.38 -5.49
C ARG A 56 9.17 -5.95 -5.97
N ASN A 57 9.26 -5.03 -5.00
CA ASN A 57 9.53 -3.62 -5.23
C ASN A 57 8.58 -3.01 -6.28
N ILE A 58 7.30 -3.14 -6.06
CA ILE A 58 6.27 -2.67 -6.99
C ILE A 58 5.61 -1.40 -6.48
N SER A 59 5.26 -0.50 -7.42
CA SER A 59 4.42 0.65 -7.12
C SER A 59 3.29 0.79 -8.13
N PHE A 60 2.13 1.23 -7.65
CA PHE A 60 0.94 1.41 -8.49
C PHE A 60 -0.04 2.42 -7.87
N ILE A 61 -1.02 2.86 -8.66
CA ILE A 61 -2.10 3.72 -8.16
C ILE A 61 -3.19 2.85 -7.56
N ALA A 62 -3.48 3.06 -6.27
CA ALA A 62 -4.44 2.32 -5.48
C ALA A 62 -5.75 3.09 -5.25
N ASN A 63 -6.28 3.74 -6.28
CA ASN A 63 -7.47 4.59 -6.15
C ASN A 63 -8.78 3.83 -6.18
N LYS A 64 -8.80 2.67 -6.79
CA LYS A 64 -10.00 1.83 -6.90
C LYS A 64 -10.07 0.84 -5.76
N ASP A 65 -11.27 0.64 -5.24
CA ASP A 65 -11.53 -0.58 -4.50
C ASP A 65 -11.31 -1.71 -5.48
N PHE A 66 -10.39 -2.58 -5.15
CA PHE A 66 -10.21 -3.79 -5.89
C PHE A 66 -11.46 -4.63 -5.66
N ILE A 67 -12.37 -4.56 -6.61
CA ILE A 67 -13.48 -5.49 -6.67
C ILE A 67 -12.91 -6.73 -7.34
N ILE A 68 -12.38 -7.65 -6.54
CA ILE A 68 -12.51 -9.04 -6.93
C ILE A 68 -14.02 -9.25 -6.96
N ASP A 69 -14.58 -9.46 -8.14
CA ASP A 69 -16.00 -9.73 -8.35
C ASP A 69 -16.42 -11.09 -7.77
N ALA A 70 -16.04 -11.31 -6.52
CA ALA A 70 -16.51 -12.43 -5.74
C ALA A 70 -17.29 -11.85 -4.55
N PRO A 71 -18.62 -11.87 -4.61
CA PRO A 71 -19.47 -11.38 -3.52
C PRO A 71 -19.23 -12.10 -2.18
N GLU A 72 -18.47 -13.16 -2.18
CA GLU A 72 -18.20 -14.04 -1.04
C GLU A 72 -16.81 -13.87 -0.45
N TYR A 73 -16.06 -12.82 -0.82
CA TYR A 73 -14.73 -12.60 -0.26
C TYR A 73 -14.86 -11.93 1.11
N PRO A 74 -14.77 -12.69 2.21
CA PRO A 74 -14.78 -12.06 3.52
C PRO A 74 -13.56 -11.15 3.65
N GLU A 75 -13.75 -9.96 4.19
CA GLU A 75 -12.63 -9.16 4.64
C GLU A 75 -11.86 -9.99 5.67
N LEU A 76 -10.61 -10.34 5.36
CA LEU A 76 -9.76 -11.10 6.26
C LEU A 76 -9.43 -10.32 7.52
N VAL A 77 -9.27 -9.01 7.34
CA VAL A 77 -8.98 -8.08 8.41
C VAL A 77 -10.13 -7.11 8.51
N SER A 78 -10.79 -7.09 9.66
CA SER A 78 -11.90 -6.17 9.91
C SER A 78 -11.40 -4.72 9.96
N GLN A 79 -12.26 -3.77 9.59
CA GLN A 79 -11.92 -2.35 9.77
C GLN A 79 -11.70 -1.99 11.24
N GLN A 80 -12.32 -2.70 12.18
CA GLN A 80 -12.07 -2.54 13.60
C GLN A 80 -10.64 -2.89 13.98
N TRP A 81 -10.06 -3.92 13.37
CA TRP A 81 -8.65 -4.27 13.61
C TRP A 81 -7.70 -3.11 13.27
N TYR A 82 -7.96 -2.36 12.17
CA TYR A 82 -7.17 -1.17 11.83
C TYR A 82 -7.35 -0.04 12.85
N VAL A 83 -8.57 0.14 13.34
CA VAL A 83 -8.84 1.12 14.41
C VAL A 83 -8.02 0.77 15.65
N ASP A 84 -7.97 -0.50 16.02
CA ASP A 84 -7.30 -0.95 17.25
C ASP A 84 -5.76 -0.96 17.12
N ASN A 85 -5.23 -1.23 15.91
CA ASN A 85 -3.79 -1.46 15.74
C ASN A 85 -3.06 -0.34 14.98
N TYR A 86 -3.72 0.38 14.07
CA TYR A 86 -3.12 1.44 13.27
C TYR A 86 -3.45 2.84 13.76
N GLU A 87 -4.71 3.12 14.13
CA GLU A 87 -5.11 4.46 14.56
C GLU A 87 -4.33 4.98 15.76
N PRO A 88 -4.04 4.19 16.82
CA PRO A 88 -3.22 4.67 17.93
C PRO A 88 -1.83 5.11 17.50
N LYS A 89 -1.24 4.45 16.46
CA LYS A 89 0.07 4.80 15.94
C LYS A 89 0.04 6.07 15.07
N ILE A 90 -1.07 6.35 14.40
CA ILE A 90 -1.23 7.47 13.47
C ILE A 90 -1.64 8.76 14.19
N THR A 91 -2.63 8.68 15.08
CA THR A 91 -3.37 9.84 15.60
C THR A 91 -2.48 10.88 16.27
N TRP A 92 -1.49 10.48 17.05
CA TRP A 92 -0.60 11.42 17.72
C TRP A 92 0.37 12.14 16.77
N GLN A 93 0.61 11.61 15.57
CA GLN A 93 1.49 12.20 14.57
C GLN A 93 0.77 13.21 13.66
N ILE A 94 -0.55 13.07 13.51
CA ILE A 94 -1.36 13.91 12.60
C ILE A 94 -1.17 15.41 12.83
N PRO A 95 -1.27 15.95 14.05
CA PRO A 95 -1.16 17.40 14.24
C PRO A 95 0.19 17.95 13.75
N LYS A 96 1.27 17.21 13.97
CA LYS A 96 2.61 17.62 13.53
C LYS A 96 2.76 17.57 12.02
N VAL A 97 2.22 16.53 11.38
CA VAL A 97 2.28 16.39 9.91
C VAL A 97 1.45 17.47 9.22
N LEU A 98 0.27 17.78 9.76
CA LEU A 98 -0.56 18.88 9.26
C LEU A 98 0.16 20.24 9.38
N ASP A 99 0.81 20.51 10.52
CA ASP A 99 1.59 21.72 10.74
C ASP A 99 2.77 21.85 9.75
N ILE A 100 3.48 20.74 9.50
CA ILE A 100 4.56 20.68 8.52
C ILE A 100 4.05 21.06 7.12
N LEU A 101 2.96 20.43 6.66
CA LEU A 101 2.39 20.67 5.33
C LEU A 101 1.77 22.05 5.20
N ALA A 102 1.20 22.60 6.27
CA ALA A 102 0.64 23.93 6.27
C ALA A 102 1.73 25.00 6.15
N LYS A 103 2.87 24.82 6.80
CA LYS A 103 4.01 25.76 6.76
C LYS A 103 4.83 25.62 5.49
N ASN A 104 5.00 24.42 5.01
CA ASN A 104 5.78 24.11 3.80
C ASN A 104 5.13 22.95 3.03
N PRO A 105 4.26 23.25 2.06
CA PRO A 105 3.59 22.24 1.23
C PRO A 105 4.55 21.28 0.50
N ASP A 106 5.73 21.77 0.14
CA ASP A 106 6.77 20.99 -0.56
C ASP A 106 7.64 20.17 0.40
N SER A 107 7.32 20.17 1.69
CA SER A 107 8.10 19.44 2.68
C SER A 107 8.12 17.94 2.40
N ARG A 108 9.31 17.34 2.53
CA ARG A 108 9.53 15.89 2.49
C ARG A 108 9.48 15.26 3.87
N HIS A 109 9.19 16.05 4.91
CA HIS A 109 9.15 15.59 6.30
C HIS A 109 7.74 15.21 6.77
N ALA A 110 6.74 15.32 5.89
CA ALA A 110 5.38 14.93 6.18
C ALA A 110 5.24 13.41 6.07
N ILE A 111 5.73 12.72 7.10
CA ILE A 111 5.77 11.26 7.19
C ILE A 111 5.04 10.83 8.47
N ILE A 112 4.18 9.83 8.34
CA ILE A 112 3.55 9.12 9.46
C ILE A 112 4.19 7.73 9.50
N SER A 113 4.91 7.41 10.57
CA SER A 113 5.50 6.09 10.79
C SER A 113 4.54 5.18 11.54
N LEU A 114 4.28 3.99 11.01
CA LEU A 114 3.53 2.96 11.71
C LEU A 114 4.46 1.93 12.32
N TYR A 115 5.59 1.68 11.68
CA TYR A 115 6.60 0.78 12.19
C TYR A 115 7.41 1.42 13.30
N CYS A 116 7.50 0.72 14.42
CA CYS A 116 8.36 1.05 15.55
C CYS A 116 9.16 -0.22 15.88
N PRO A 117 10.50 -0.21 15.78
CA PRO A 117 11.31 -1.39 16.03
C PRO A 117 11.08 -1.99 17.42
N ASP A 118 10.96 -1.15 18.45
CA ASP A 118 10.79 -1.58 19.82
C ASP A 118 9.45 -2.30 20.06
N ASP A 119 8.44 -1.96 19.25
CA ASP A 119 7.11 -2.56 19.37
C ASP A 119 6.90 -3.78 18.46
N GLU A 120 7.69 -3.90 17.38
CA GLU A 120 7.36 -4.82 16.29
C GLU A 120 8.33 -6.01 16.17
N LEU A 121 9.61 -5.85 16.55
CA LEU A 121 10.61 -6.90 16.36
C LEU A 121 10.34 -8.16 17.18
N ASP A 122 9.67 -8.02 18.30
CA ASP A 122 9.33 -9.15 19.20
C ASP A 122 7.96 -9.78 18.88
N LYS A 123 7.26 -9.28 17.84
CA LYS A 123 5.96 -9.82 17.44
C LYS A 123 6.08 -10.89 16.36
N ASP A 124 5.31 -11.95 16.52
CA ASP A 124 5.18 -13.00 15.48
C ASP A 124 4.56 -12.45 14.19
N ASP A 125 3.71 -11.43 14.30
CA ASP A 125 3.02 -10.80 13.17
C ASP A 125 3.20 -9.28 13.22
N MET A 126 4.19 -8.80 12.49
CA MET A 126 4.50 -7.38 12.35
C MET A 126 3.49 -6.70 11.42
N ILE A 127 3.16 -5.44 11.72
CA ILE A 127 2.35 -4.63 10.80
C ILE A 127 2.99 -4.53 9.42
N CYS A 128 2.15 -4.55 8.38
CA CYS A 128 2.62 -4.52 6.99
C CYS A 128 2.94 -3.11 6.50
N THR A 129 2.19 -2.10 6.94
CA THR A 129 2.47 -0.70 6.58
C THR A 129 3.63 -0.15 7.39
N MET A 130 4.70 0.23 6.71
CA MET A 130 5.89 0.80 7.35
C MET A 130 5.70 2.28 7.66
N TYR A 131 5.30 3.04 6.67
CA TYR A 131 5.04 4.47 6.80
C TYR A 131 4.16 4.99 5.68
N ILE A 132 3.63 6.20 5.91
CA ILE A 132 2.87 6.96 4.93
C ILE A 132 3.63 8.25 4.69
N SER A 133 3.88 8.61 3.44
CA SER A 133 4.42 9.91 3.07
C SER A 133 3.37 10.76 2.36
N LEU A 134 3.35 12.05 2.67
CA LEU A 134 2.33 13.00 2.22
C LEU A 134 2.98 14.17 1.48
N ARG A 135 2.31 14.67 0.45
CA ARG A 135 2.72 15.87 -0.29
C ARG A 135 1.49 16.68 -0.68
N LEU A 136 1.66 17.98 -0.74
CA LEU A 136 0.64 18.89 -1.26
C LEU A 136 1.14 19.54 -2.53
N ASP A 137 0.50 19.25 -3.64
CA ASP A 137 0.80 19.86 -4.92
C ASP A 137 -0.21 21.00 -5.21
N GLU A 138 0.25 22.07 -5.87
CA GLU A 138 -0.63 23.17 -6.28
C GLU A 138 -1.42 22.77 -7.52
N LEU A 139 -2.68 23.12 -7.53
CA LEU A 139 -3.57 23.05 -8.69
C LEU A 139 -4.01 24.45 -9.09
N PRO A 140 -4.51 24.65 -10.33
CA PRO A 140 -5.20 25.87 -10.72
C PRO A 140 -6.33 26.24 -9.73
N GLU A 141 -6.78 27.50 -9.78
CA GLU A 141 -7.92 27.99 -8.98
C GLU A 141 -7.71 27.97 -7.46
N ASN A 142 -6.44 28.16 -7.02
CA ASN A 142 -6.09 28.20 -5.60
C ASN A 142 -6.49 26.94 -4.83
N CYS A 143 -6.46 25.79 -5.48
CA CYS A 143 -6.74 24.48 -4.92
C CYS A 143 -5.43 23.71 -4.69
N LYS A 144 -5.41 22.80 -3.72
CA LYS A 144 -4.31 21.84 -3.53
C LYS A 144 -4.80 20.42 -3.70
N VAL A 145 -3.86 19.53 -4.03
CA VAL A 145 -4.11 18.09 -4.05
C VAL A 145 -3.19 17.38 -3.06
N LEU A 146 -3.77 16.54 -2.23
CA LEU A 146 -3.03 15.70 -1.29
C LEU A 146 -2.64 14.37 -1.95
N THR A 147 -1.38 14.24 -2.30
CA THR A 147 -0.78 12.95 -2.72
C THR A 147 -0.40 12.15 -1.47
N TYR A 148 -0.83 10.89 -1.44
CA TYR A 148 -0.73 9.99 -0.31
C TYR A 148 -0.02 8.72 -0.74
N THR A 149 1.20 8.48 -0.24
CA THR A 149 1.99 7.29 -0.59
C THR A 149 2.06 6.35 0.60
N VAL A 150 1.65 5.11 0.41
CA VAL A 150 1.73 4.03 1.39
C VAL A 150 2.94 3.16 1.07
N HIS A 151 3.78 2.91 2.06
CA HIS A 151 4.93 2.03 1.96
C HIS A 151 4.68 0.76 2.79
N MET A 152 4.55 -0.37 2.08
CA MET A 152 4.29 -1.69 2.66
C MET A 152 5.55 -2.55 2.57
N ARG A 153 5.95 -3.20 3.67
CA ARG A 153 6.96 -4.28 3.61
C ARG A 153 6.41 -5.52 2.92
N SER A 154 5.12 -5.77 3.10
CA SER A 154 4.39 -6.89 2.54
C SER A 154 2.95 -6.49 2.30
N SER A 155 2.36 -6.91 1.20
CA SER A 155 0.96 -6.70 0.87
C SER A 155 0.39 -8.00 0.29
N ASP A 156 -0.61 -8.53 0.94
CA ASP A 156 -1.38 -9.67 0.44
C ASP A 156 -2.53 -9.13 -0.41
N ILE A 157 -2.66 -9.61 -1.64
CA ILE A 157 -3.74 -9.21 -2.54
C ILE A 157 -5.11 -9.35 -1.88
N ARG A 158 -5.27 -10.34 -1.05
CA ARG A 158 -6.53 -10.61 -0.36
C ARG A 158 -6.83 -9.56 0.73
N GLU A 159 -5.81 -9.08 1.42
CA GLU A 159 -5.93 -8.06 2.48
C GLU A 159 -5.99 -6.64 1.90
N TYR A 160 -5.50 -6.46 0.69
CA TYR A 160 -5.44 -5.17 0.01
C TYR A 160 -6.76 -4.39 0.04
N ARG A 161 -7.90 -5.08 -0.08
CA ARG A 161 -9.21 -4.42 -0.02
C ARG A 161 -9.46 -3.74 1.33
N SER A 162 -9.09 -4.40 2.41
CA SER A 162 -9.23 -3.86 3.76
C SER A 162 -8.21 -2.73 3.99
N ASP A 163 -6.98 -2.93 3.56
CA ASP A 163 -5.91 -1.94 3.63
C ASP A 163 -6.29 -0.65 2.90
N ILE A 164 -6.72 -0.77 1.64
CA ILE A 164 -7.04 0.43 0.83
C ILE A 164 -8.23 1.22 1.40
N ARG A 165 -9.22 0.55 1.99
CA ARG A 165 -10.33 1.22 2.65
C ARG A 165 -9.87 2.02 3.87
N PHE A 166 -9.00 1.45 4.67
CA PHE A 166 -8.40 2.14 5.81
C PHE A 166 -7.63 3.38 5.33
N HIS A 167 -6.72 3.22 4.39
CA HIS A 167 -5.90 4.33 3.87
C HIS A 167 -6.73 5.42 3.17
N LYS A 168 -7.83 5.08 2.50
CA LYS A 168 -8.77 6.06 1.95
C LYS A 168 -9.41 6.92 3.04
N ARG A 169 -9.84 6.32 4.16
CA ARG A 169 -10.39 7.08 5.30
C ARG A 169 -9.36 8.02 5.89
N VAL A 170 -8.13 7.55 6.11
CA VAL A 170 -7.05 8.38 6.66
C VAL A 170 -6.75 9.54 5.71
N ARG A 171 -6.59 9.29 4.40
CA ARG A 171 -6.38 10.34 3.40
C ARG A 171 -7.50 11.37 3.40
N HIS A 172 -8.76 10.92 3.40
CA HIS A 172 -9.92 11.79 3.44
C HIS A 172 -9.90 12.72 4.66
N SER A 173 -9.68 12.17 5.85
CA SER A 173 -9.59 12.95 7.09
C SER A 173 -8.46 13.98 7.06
N LEU A 174 -7.31 13.61 6.50
CA LEU A 174 -6.17 14.53 6.35
C LEU A 174 -6.49 15.65 5.35
N ALA A 175 -7.13 15.36 4.22
CA ALA A 175 -7.50 16.36 3.22
C ALA A 175 -8.49 17.37 3.80
N LEU A 176 -9.50 16.92 4.56
CA LEU A 176 -10.43 17.79 5.26
C LEU A 176 -9.74 18.70 6.28
N ALA A 177 -8.90 18.12 7.14
CA ALA A 177 -8.17 18.87 8.16
C ALA A 177 -7.22 19.92 7.54
N LEU A 178 -6.54 19.57 6.44
CA LEU A 178 -5.72 20.52 5.69
C LEU A 178 -6.53 21.63 5.03
N SER A 179 -7.71 21.31 4.50
CA SER A 179 -8.61 22.32 3.93
C SER A 179 -9.03 23.35 4.98
N GLU A 180 -9.36 22.89 6.18
CA GLU A 180 -9.70 23.76 7.31
C GLU A 180 -8.53 24.62 7.77
N LEU A 181 -7.34 24.01 7.88
CA LEU A 181 -6.14 24.69 8.35
C LEU A 181 -5.63 25.73 7.36
N LEU A 182 -5.64 25.42 6.07
CA LEU A 182 -5.17 26.30 5.00
C LEU A 182 -6.21 27.32 4.54
N LYS A 183 -7.46 27.18 4.96
CA LYS A 183 -8.60 28.03 4.52
C LYS A 183 -8.77 28.02 2.98
N ARG A 184 -8.48 26.89 2.35
CA ARG A 184 -8.64 26.68 0.91
C ARG A 184 -8.85 25.19 0.60
N PRO A 185 -9.48 24.86 -0.53
CA PRO A 185 -9.75 23.47 -0.87
C PRO A 185 -8.46 22.62 -0.95
N VAL A 186 -8.46 21.48 -0.30
CA VAL A 186 -7.49 20.40 -0.49
C VAL A 186 -8.28 19.18 -0.93
N ILE A 187 -8.09 18.77 -2.17
CA ILE A 187 -8.75 17.60 -2.72
C ILE A 187 -7.89 16.34 -2.50
N GLU A 188 -8.54 15.22 -2.47
CA GLU A 188 -7.90 13.93 -2.38
C GLU A 188 -7.23 13.58 -3.71
N GLY A 189 -5.91 13.47 -3.69
CA GLY A 189 -5.13 12.99 -4.82
C GLY A 189 -5.07 11.47 -4.88
N ASN A 190 -4.11 10.97 -5.64
CA ASN A 190 -3.86 9.54 -5.74
C ASN A 190 -3.35 8.95 -4.43
N ILE A 191 -3.73 7.70 -4.16
CA ILE A 191 -3.00 6.84 -3.26
C ILE A 191 -1.97 6.09 -4.11
N ILE A 192 -0.70 6.33 -3.85
CA ILE A 192 0.39 5.57 -4.44
C ILE A 192 0.72 4.44 -3.48
N TRP A 193 0.64 3.22 -3.96
CA TRP A 193 0.97 2.02 -3.19
C TRP A 193 2.36 1.56 -3.58
N TYR A 194 3.24 1.46 -2.61
CA TYR A 194 4.54 0.85 -2.77
C TYR A 194 4.62 -0.38 -1.89
N ALA A 195 5.00 -1.53 -2.46
CA ALA A 195 5.17 -2.76 -1.72
C ALA A 195 6.52 -3.40 -2.04
N ASP A 196 7.31 -3.73 -1.01
CA ASP A 196 8.52 -4.51 -1.17
C ASP A 196 8.19 -5.91 -1.66
N SER A 197 7.08 -6.47 -1.18
CA SER A 197 6.52 -7.74 -1.62
C SER A 197 5.01 -7.63 -1.74
N LEU A 198 4.48 -7.88 -2.94
CA LEU A 198 3.05 -8.04 -3.20
C LEU A 198 2.80 -9.52 -3.48
N GLN A 199 1.98 -10.17 -2.66
CA GLN A 199 1.82 -11.61 -2.63
C GLN A 199 0.40 -12.03 -2.97
N CYS A 200 0.28 -13.22 -3.58
CA CYS A 200 -0.96 -13.95 -3.70
C CYS A 200 -0.71 -15.42 -3.36
N TRP A 201 -1.47 -15.96 -2.44
CA TRP A 201 -1.36 -17.34 -1.99
C TRP A 201 -2.11 -18.29 -2.91
N ASP A 202 -1.64 -19.53 -3.06
CA ASP A 202 -2.20 -20.51 -4.01
C ASP A 202 -3.70 -20.72 -3.84
N LYS A 203 -4.18 -20.80 -2.61
CA LYS A 203 -5.61 -20.95 -2.33
C LYS A 203 -6.47 -19.79 -2.80
N ASP A 204 -5.84 -18.62 -2.98
CA ASP A 204 -6.48 -17.36 -3.36
C ASP A 204 -6.32 -17.06 -4.85
N TRP A 205 -5.48 -17.84 -5.56
CA TRP A 205 -5.23 -17.69 -6.98
C TRP A 205 -6.50 -17.72 -7.84
N LYS A 206 -7.44 -18.59 -7.48
CA LYS A 206 -8.75 -18.71 -8.15
C LYS A 206 -9.54 -17.39 -8.15
N TYR A 207 -9.27 -16.52 -7.19
CA TYR A 207 -9.98 -15.25 -7.04
C TYR A 207 -9.35 -14.11 -7.83
N LEU A 208 -8.14 -14.29 -8.37
CA LEU A 208 -7.55 -13.32 -9.30
C LEU A 208 -8.27 -13.30 -10.65
N GLY A 209 -9.37 -14.03 -10.73
CA GLY A 209 -10.38 -13.92 -11.77
C GLY A 209 -10.01 -14.53 -13.11
N ASN A 210 -11.04 -15.03 -13.79
CA ASN A 210 -11.03 -15.25 -15.25
C ASN A 210 -11.16 -13.92 -16.01
N SER A 211 -10.96 -12.81 -15.32
CA SER A 211 -11.08 -11.47 -15.89
C SER A 211 -9.83 -11.10 -16.66
N ILE A 212 -9.62 -11.80 -17.76
CA ILE A 212 -8.90 -11.35 -18.95
C ILE A 212 -9.63 -11.95 -20.14
#